data_e22f7302f5b3051325c1fc3950e13d32
#
_entry.id   e22f7302f5b3051325c1fc3950e13d32
#
_cell.length_a   1.000
_cell.length_b   1.000
_cell.length_c   1.000
_cell.angle_alpha   90.00
_cell.angle_beta   90.00
_cell.angle_gamma   90.00
#
_symmetry.space_group_name_H-M   'P 1'
#
loop_
_entity.id
_entity.type
_entity.pdbx_description
1 polymer ?
#
loop_
_entity_poly.entity_id
_entity_poly.type
_entity_poly.pdbx_seq_one_letter_code
_entity_poly.pdbx_strand_id
1 'polypeptide(L)'
;IMKAAVVKGNSKVEIENFTISDVGSNELLIKMQSCGICGSDVEKVFGKYGQPSMRLGHEPAGEVIKIGDAISDFKIGDRVFTHHHVACYSKDCHECSHGNETMCKQYYQSNLNPCGLADNYVVPEWNVLHGGVLKLPDNVSYQEAALIEPLACCVRAWSKFKYQKNDTVAI
;
A
#
# COMPACT_ATOMS: atom_id res chain seq x y z
N ILE A 1 -13.82 15.30 -7.58
CA ILE A 1 -14.34 14.74 -6.33
C ILE A 1 -14.29 13.23 -6.45
N MET A 2 -13.68 12.57 -5.49
CA MET A 2 -13.62 11.12 -5.37
C MET A 2 -14.18 10.70 -4.02
N LYS A 3 -14.54 9.45 -3.86
CA LYS A 3 -15.05 8.88 -2.61
C LYS A 3 -13.99 8.02 -1.95
N ALA A 4 -13.93 8.03 -0.64
CA ALA A 4 -13.09 7.12 0.15
C ALA A 4 -13.81 6.64 1.40
N ALA A 5 -13.45 5.45 1.87
CA ALA A 5 -13.94 4.88 3.11
C ALA A 5 -13.17 5.44 4.30
N VAL A 6 -13.87 6.02 5.26
CA VAL A 6 -13.31 6.67 6.46
C VAL A 6 -13.93 6.13 7.73
N VAL A 7 -13.11 5.83 8.72
CA VAL A 7 -13.56 5.44 10.06
C VAL A 7 -14.07 6.68 10.80
N LYS A 8 -15.29 6.61 11.31
CA LYS A 8 -15.93 7.71 12.07
C LYS A 8 -15.88 7.49 13.59
N GLY A 9 -15.30 6.40 14.05
CA GLY A 9 -15.41 5.92 15.42
C GLY A 9 -16.70 5.12 15.65
N ASN A 10 -16.84 4.55 16.85
CA ASN A 10 -18.02 3.76 17.24
C ASN A 10 -18.36 2.64 16.24
N SER A 11 -17.36 1.94 15.73
CA SER A 11 -17.51 0.87 14.75
C SER A 11 -18.25 1.28 13.47
N LYS A 12 -18.12 2.55 13.06
CA LYS A 12 -18.81 3.12 11.90
C LYS A 12 -17.82 3.51 10.81
N VAL A 13 -18.12 3.11 9.59
CA VAL A 13 -17.42 3.55 8.37
C VAL A 13 -18.39 4.36 7.52
N GLU A 14 -17.96 5.49 7.01
CA GLU A 14 -18.71 6.31 6.08
C GLU A 14 -17.92 6.53 4.80
N ILE A 15 -18.65 6.78 3.72
CA ILE A 15 -18.06 7.20 2.45
C ILE A 15 -18.01 8.71 2.43
N GLU A 16 -16.83 9.28 2.35
CA GLU A 16 -16.62 10.71 2.28
C GLU A 16 -16.14 11.16 0.91
N ASN A 17 -16.46 12.39 0.57
CA ASN A 17 -15.95 13.04 -0.65
C ASN A 17 -14.61 13.70 -0.35
N PHE A 18 -13.65 13.45 -1.24
CA PHE A 18 -12.33 14.07 -1.20
C PHE A 18 -12.04 14.81 -2.50
N THR A 19 -11.30 15.90 -2.38
CA THR A 19 -10.70 16.58 -3.53
C THR A 19 -9.20 16.26 -3.52
N ILE A 20 -8.69 15.66 -4.60
CA ILE A 20 -7.26 15.55 -4.79
C ILE A 20 -6.77 16.89 -5.34
N SER A 21 -5.73 17.44 -4.73
CA SER A 21 -4.90 18.47 -5.33
C SER A 21 -4.25 17.94 -6.61
N ASP A 22 -3.69 18.82 -7.41
CA ASP A 22 -2.90 18.38 -8.56
C ASP A 22 -1.80 17.40 -8.13
N VAL A 23 -1.54 16.43 -9.01
CA VAL A 23 -0.49 15.42 -8.81
C VAL A 23 0.87 16.13 -8.89
N GLY A 24 1.70 15.94 -7.89
CA GLY A 24 3.06 16.47 -7.85
C GLY A 24 3.97 15.84 -8.91
N SER A 25 5.11 16.47 -9.18
CA SER A 25 6.02 16.08 -10.26
C SER A 25 6.52 14.62 -10.18
N ASN A 26 6.64 14.07 -8.97
CA ASN A 26 7.07 12.69 -8.75
C ASN A 26 5.95 11.80 -8.16
N GLU A 27 4.69 12.15 -8.38
CA GLU A 27 3.53 11.42 -7.87
C GLU A 27 2.74 10.74 -8.97
N LEU A 28 1.99 9.71 -8.61
CA LEU A 28 1.07 9.01 -9.49
C LEU A 28 -0.36 9.12 -8.96
N LEU A 29 -1.33 9.32 -9.83
CA LEU A 29 -2.74 9.14 -9.52
C LEU A 29 -3.18 7.78 -10.06
N ILE A 30 -3.72 6.97 -9.16
CA ILE A 30 -4.18 5.62 -9.47
C ILE A 30 -5.70 5.57 -9.33
N LYS A 31 -6.37 5.00 -10.34
CA LYS A 31 -7.76 4.58 -10.26
C LYS A 31 -7.80 3.19 -9.63
N MET A 32 -8.36 3.07 -8.45
CA MET A 32 -8.46 1.78 -7.76
C MET A 32 -9.39 0.83 -8.54
N GLN A 33 -8.92 -0.39 -8.75
CA GLN A 33 -9.67 -1.46 -9.39
C GLN A 33 -10.02 -2.59 -8.40
N SER A 34 -9.12 -2.87 -7.47
CA SER A 34 -9.32 -3.82 -6.39
C SER A 34 -8.50 -3.40 -5.17
N CYS A 35 -9.05 -3.63 -3.99
CA CYS A 35 -8.32 -3.44 -2.73
C CYS A 35 -8.76 -4.51 -1.74
N GLY A 36 -7.82 -5.21 -1.15
CA GLY A 36 -8.09 -6.16 -0.08
C GLY A 36 -8.55 -5.47 1.20
N ILE A 37 -9.29 -6.18 2.03
CA ILE A 37 -9.66 -5.76 3.39
C ILE A 37 -8.91 -6.67 4.37
N CYS A 38 -7.93 -6.11 5.04
CA CYS A 38 -7.12 -6.80 6.02
C CYS A 38 -7.82 -6.88 7.39
N GLY A 39 -7.42 -7.85 8.20
CA GLY A 39 -7.81 -7.89 9.62
C GLY A 39 -7.44 -6.61 10.38
N SER A 40 -6.35 -5.93 9.99
CA SER A 40 -5.98 -4.64 10.57
C SER A 40 -6.94 -3.50 10.21
N ASP A 41 -7.61 -3.54 9.06
CA ASP A 41 -8.67 -2.58 8.72
C ASP A 41 -9.91 -2.85 9.59
N VAL A 42 -10.25 -4.12 9.82
CA VAL A 42 -11.32 -4.52 10.74
C VAL A 42 -11.01 -4.04 12.16
N GLU A 43 -9.75 -4.19 12.61
CA GLU A 43 -9.32 -3.71 13.94
C GLU A 43 -9.38 -2.17 14.06
N LYS A 44 -9.07 -1.44 13.00
CA LYS A 44 -9.26 0.04 12.96
C LYS A 44 -10.72 0.46 13.13
N VAL A 45 -11.65 -0.35 12.63
CA VAL A 45 -13.09 -0.04 12.70
C VAL A 45 -13.70 -0.47 14.03
N PHE A 46 -13.43 -1.69 14.47
CA PHE A 46 -14.11 -2.36 15.59
C PHE A 46 -13.23 -2.55 16.82
N GLY A 47 -11.93 -2.42 16.68
CA GLY A 47 -10.97 -2.66 17.75
C GLY A 47 -10.84 -1.51 18.73
N LYS A 48 -10.13 -1.79 19.82
CA LYS A 48 -9.85 -0.79 20.88
C LYS A 48 -8.96 0.36 20.42
N TYR A 49 -8.20 0.16 19.34
CA TYR A 49 -7.25 1.12 18.81
C TYR A 49 -7.80 1.93 17.64
N GLY A 50 -9.03 1.66 17.22
CA GLY A 50 -9.68 2.40 16.15
C GLY A 50 -9.93 3.85 16.56
N GLN A 51 -9.49 4.78 15.73
CA GLN A 51 -9.69 6.21 15.94
C GLN A 51 -10.44 6.81 14.75
N PRO A 52 -11.23 7.88 14.97
CA PRO A 52 -11.86 8.62 13.87
C PRO A 52 -10.84 9.07 12.83
N SER A 53 -11.26 9.12 11.58
CA SER A 53 -10.44 9.54 10.43
C SER A 53 -9.29 8.60 10.07
N MET A 54 -9.24 7.38 10.61
CA MET A 54 -8.28 6.37 10.15
C MET A 54 -8.56 5.98 8.71
N ARG A 55 -7.48 5.85 7.96
CA ARG A 55 -7.50 5.46 6.55
C ARG A 55 -7.58 3.95 6.43
N LEU A 56 -8.41 3.46 5.52
CA LEU A 56 -8.62 2.05 5.26
C LEU A 56 -8.05 1.64 3.90
N GLY A 57 -7.68 0.36 3.80
CA GLY A 57 -7.15 -0.24 2.58
C GLY A 57 -5.67 0.08 2.37
N HIS A 58 -4.88 -0.97 2.43
CA HIS A 58 -3.43 -0.93 2.21
C HIS A 58 -2.97 -2.03 1.24
N GLU A 59 -3.92 -2.68 0.60
CA GLU A 59 -3.72 -3.75 -0.39
C GLU A 59 -4.32 -3.34 -1.76
N PRO A 60 -4.11 -2.09 -2.25
CA PRO A 60 -4.76 -1.65 -3.47
C PRO A 60 -3.97 -2.02 -4.72
N ALA A 61 -4.71 -2.40 -5.76
CA ALA A 61 -4.25 -2.51 -7.12
C ALA A 61 -5.13 -1.66 -8.05
N GLY A 62 -4.54 -1.08 -9.08
CA GLY A 62 -5.28 -0.19 -9.96
C GLY A 62 -4.53 0.18 -11.22
N GLU A 63 -5.03 1.21 -11.87
CA GLU A 63 -4.54 1.72 -13.14
C GLU A 63 -4.02 3.15 -12.98
N VAL A 64 -2.86 3.44 -13.55
CA VAL A 64 -2.29 4.78 -13.60
C VAL A 64 -3.15 5.66 -14.51
N ILE A 65 -3.74 6.72 -13.96
CA ILE A 65 -4.59 7.66 -14.73
C ILE A 65 -4.00 9.08 -14.84
N LYS A 66 -3.01 9.42 -14.02
CA LYS A 66 -2.23 10.66 -14.14
C LYS A 66 -0.83 10.44 -13.61
N ILE A 67 0.14 11.11 -14.20
CA ILE A 67 1.57 10.96 -13.93
C ILE A 67 2.16 12.34 -13.73
N GLY A 68 2.99 12.49 -12.70
CA GLY A 68 3.82 13.67 -12.51
C GLY A 68 4.88 13.82 -13.61
N ASP A 69 5.20 15.04 -13.95
CA ASP A 69 6.04 15.40 -15.12
C ASP A 69 7.51 14.96 -15.01
N ALA A 70 7.97 14.62 -13.81
CA ALA A 70 9.32 14.10 -13.59
C ALA A 70 9.41 12.56 -13.66
N ILE A 71 8.29 11.86 -13.85
CA ILE A 71 8.27 10.39 -13.90
C ILE A 71 8.37 9.89 -15.34
N SER A 72 9.35 9.03 -15.60
CA SER A 72 9.57 8.39 -16.91
C SER A 72 9.22 6.89 -16.96
N ASP A 73 9.20 6.24 -15.81
CA ASP A 73 9.10 4.77 -15.73
C ASP A 73 7.68 4.24 -15.81
N PHE A 74 6.68 5.12 -15.75
CA PHE A 74 5.27 4.78 -15.81
C PHE A 74 4.58 5.51 -16.96
N LYS A 75 3.48 4.93 -17.46
CA LYS A 75 2.58 5.53 -18.45
C LYS A 75 1.12 5.39 -18.01
N ILE A 76 0.27 6.28 -18.51
CA ILE A 76 -1.19 6.16 -18.33
C ILE A 76 -1.65 4.82 -18.88
N GLY A 77 -2.49 4.12 -18.14
CA GLY A 77 -2.95 2.77 -18.43
C GLY A 77 -2.08 1.66 -17.85
N ASP A 78 -0.91 1.96 -17.26
CA ASP A 78 -0.14 0.92 -16.57
C ASP A 78 -0.96 0.34 -15.41
N ARG A 79 -1.01 -0.98 -15.35
CA ARG A 79 -1.64 -1.75 -14.29
C ARG A 79 -0.62 -1.92 -13.16
N VAL A 80 -0.99 -1.52 -11.95
CA VAL A 80 -0.04 -1.47 -10.84
C VAL A 80 -0.63 -2.00 -9.53
N PHE A 81 0.24 -2.57 -8.69
CA PHE A 81 0.05 -2.69 -7.26
C PHE A 81 0.82 -1.56 -6.57
N THR A 82 0.29 -1.02 -5.47
CA THR A 82 0.94 0.07 -4.75
C THR A 82 1.07 -0.23 -3.26
N HIS A 83 2.28 -0.05 -2.75
CA HIS A 83 2.58 -0.23 -1.33
C HIS A 83 2.31 1.07 -0.56
N HIS A 84 1.63 0.98 0.57
CA HIS A 84 1.24 2.15 1.36
C HIS A 84 2.39 2.70 2.22
N HIS A 85 3.27 1.86 2.76
CA HIS A 85 4.45 2.22 3.51
C HIS A 85 5.71 1.65 2.87
N VAL A 86 6.75 2.46 2.75
CA VAL A 86 7.97 2.08 2.03
C VAL A 86 9.20 2.51 2.82
N ALA A 87 10.14 1.59 3.00
CA ALA A 87 11.42 1.86 3.65
C ALA A 87 12.33 2.72 2.75
N CYS A 88 13.40 3.28 3.31
CA CYS A 88 14.34 4.05 2.52
C CYS A 88 15.28 3.21 1.65
N TYR A 89 15.42 1.93 1.92
CA TYR A 89 16.35 0.99 1.25
C TYR A 89 17.79 1.48 1.10
N SER A 90 18.18 2.51 1.87
CA SER A 90 19.55 3.01 1.86
C SER A 90 20.50 1.99 2.49
N LYS A 91 21.69 1.86 1.90
CA LYS A 91 22.78 1.05 2.47
C LYS A 91 23.31 1.63 3.79
N ASP A 92 23.13 2.93 4.00
CA ASP A 92 23.53 3.63 5.23
C ASP A 92 22.48 3.52 6.35
N CYS A 93 21.29 3.02 6.03
CA CYS A 93 20.26 2.74 7.04
C CYS A 93 20.55 1.40 7.70
N HIS A 94 20.80 1.44 9.02
CA HIS A 94 21.09 0.22 9.79
C HIS A 94 20.04 -0.87 9.58
N GLU A 95 18.77 -0.52 9.69
CA GLU A 95 17.67 -1.50 9.57
C GLU A 95 17.57 -2.09 8.16
N CYS A 96 17.64 -1.23 7.12
CA CYS A 96 17.54 -1.70 5.75
C CYS A 96 18.75 -2.56 5.34
N SER A 97 19.96 -2.18 5.75
CA SER A 97 21.18 -2.94 5.43
C SER A 97 21.23 -4.32 6.08
N HIS A 98 20.44 -4.55 7.14
CA HIS A 98 20.30 -5.83 7.83
C HIS A 98 19.01 -6.60 7.48
N GLY A 99 18.26 -6.17 6.45
CA GLY A 99 17.03 -6.84 6.02
C GLY A 99 15.86 -6.67 7.01
N ASN A 100 15.84 -5.56 7.75
CA ASN A 100 14.80 -5.20 8.70
C ASN A 100 14.01 -3.97 8.24
N GLU A 101 13.64 -3.91 6.97
CA GLU A 101 13.04 -2.75 6.30
C GLU A 101 11.82 -2.21 7.02
N THR A 102 11.00 -3.09 7.61
CA THR A 102 9.80 -2.69 8.39
C THR A 102 10.13 -1.96 9.69
N MET A 103 11.38 -2.01 10.15
CA MET A 103 11.88 -1.28 11.32
C MET A 103 12.57 0.03 10.92
N CYS A 104 12.69 0.31 9.63
CA CYS A 104 13.27 1.56 9.12
C CYS A 104 12.50 2.76 9.67
N LYS A 105 13.21 3.77 10.17
CA LYS A 105 12.60 5.00 10.71
C LYS A 105 11.75 5.76 9.68
N GLN A 106 12.03 5.54 8.38
CA GLN A 106 11.31 6.16 7.28
C GLN A 106 10.09 5.35 6.83
N TYR A 107 9.88 4.14 7.34
CA TYR A 107 8.85 3.22 6.84
C TYR A 107 7.44 3.79 6.86
N TYR A 108 7.10 4.55 7.90
CA TYR A 108 5.78 5.19 8.06
C TYR A 108 5.75 6.66 7.60
N GLN A 109 6.78 7.14 6.89
CA GLN A 109 6.89 8.55 6.53
C GLN A 109 5.82 8.99 5.55
N SER A 110 5.35 8.11 4.70
CA SER A 110 4.32 8.39 3.71
C SER A 110 3.24 7.32 3.68
N ASN A 111 2.12 7.65 3.08
CA ASN A 111 0.99 6.75 2.87
C ASN A 111 0.21 7.21 1.64
N LEU A 112 -0.62 6.32 1.09
CA LEU A 112 -1.54 6.64 -0.01
C LEU A 112 -2.53 7.74 0.40
N ASN A 113 -2.85 8.65 -0.49
CA ASN A 113 -3.72 9.78 -0.20
C ASN A 113 -4.98 9.77 -1.09
N PRO A 114 -6.21 9.69 -0.55
CA PRO A 114 -6.54 9.61 0.87
C PRO A 114 -6.27 8.23 1.49
N CYS A 115 -6.43 7.14 0.76
CA CYS A 115 -6.21 5.75 1.19
C CYS A 115 -6.44 4.78 0.02
N GLY A 116 -6.14 3.49 0.19
CA GLY A 116 -6.35 2.47 -0.85
C GLY A 116 -7.83 2.14 -1.10
N LEU A 117 -8.70 2.22 -0.09
CA LEU A 117 -10.16 2.09 -0.26
C LEU A 117 -10.79 3.43 -0.66
N ALA A 118 -10.41 3.92 -1.83
CA ALA A 118 -10.93 5.12 -2.47
C ALA A 118 -11.12 4.91 -3.97
N ASP A 119 -12.01 5.68 -4.61
CA ASP A 119 -12.19 5.62 -6.08
C ASP A 119 -10.87 5.82 -6.81
N ASN A 120 -10.09 6.81 -6.35
CA ASN A 120 -8.73 7.07 -6.80
C ASN A 120 -7.89 7.47 -5.59
N TYR A 121 -6.57 7.31 -5.72
CA TYR A 121 -5.62 7.74 -4.70
C TYR A 121 -4.30 8.18 -5.32
N VAL A 122 -3.64 9.11 -4.65
CA VAL A 122 -2.28 9.54 -5.01
C VAL A 122 -1.28 8.63 -4.31
N VAL A 123 -0.33 8.15 -5.08
CA VAL A 123 0.90 7.52 -4.56
C VAL A 123 1.92 8.62 -4.41
N PRO A 124 2.38 8.94 -3.19
CA PRO A 124 3.27 10.05 -2.94
C PRO A 124 4.68 9.77 -3.49
N GLU A 125 5.40 10.85 -3.76
CA GLU A 125 6.79 10.84 -4.26
C GLU A 125 7.68 9.82 -3.55
N TRP A 126 7.64 9.79 -2.20
CA TRP A 126 8.43 8.84 -1.44
C TRP A 126 8.22 7.39 -1.88
N ASN A 127 6.95 6.98 -2.03
CA ASN A 127 6.62 5.61 -2.43
C ASN A 127 7.05 5.33 -3.87
N VAL A 128 6.86 6.28 -4.77
CA VAL A 128 7.26 6.13 -6.18
C VAL A 128 8.78 5.96 -6.28
N LEU A 129 9.55 6.84 -5.65
CA LEU A 129 11.01 6.86 -5.73
C LEU A 129 11.68 5.68 -5.00
N HIS A 130 11.00 5.06 -4.04
CA HIS A 130 11.54 3.94 -3.26
C HIS A 130 10.92 2.59 -3.63
N GLY A 131 10.38 2.46 -4.86
CA GLY A 131 9.91 1.17 -5.38
C GLY A 131 8.58 0.68 -4.79
N GLY A 132 7.77 1.59 -4.25
CA GLY A 132 6.44 1.27 -3.72
C GLY A 132 5.36 1.07 -4.79
N VAL A 133 5.70 1.10 -6.07
CA VAL A 133 4.78 0.86 -7.20
C VAL A 133 5.33 -0.26 -8.07
N LEU A 134 4.56 -1.32 -8.22
CA LEU A 134 4.92 -2.50 -9.01
C LEU A 134 3.99 -2.62 -10.22
N LYS A 135 4.55 -2.71 -11.42
CA LYS A 135 3.78 -3.02 -12.62
C LYS A 135 3.30 -4.47 -12.57
N LEU A 136 2.05 -4.68 -12.89
CA LEU A 136 1.46 -6.01 -12.93
C LEU A 136 1.74 -6.68 -14.28
N PRO A 137 2.14 -7.96 -14.27
CA PRO A 137 2.16 -8.78 -15.48
C PRO A 137 0.75 -8.88 -16.09
N ASP A 138 0.66 -9.08 -17.42
CA ASP A 138 -0.62 -9.13 -18.12
C ASP A 138 -1.54 -10.27 -17.64
N ASN A 139 -0.96 -11.36 -17.18
CA ASN A 139 -1.68 -12.53 -16.69
C ASN A 139 -2.11 -12.45 -15.22
N VAL A 140 -1.85 -11.35 -14.52
CA VAL A 140 -2.28 -11.13 -13.13
C VAL A 140 -3.47 -10.19 -13.13
N SER A 141 -4.59 -10.62 -12.58
CA SER A 141 -5.78 -9.78 -12.40
C SER A 141 -5.58 -8.77 -11.26
N TYR A 142 -6.41 -7.73 -11.20
CA TYR A 142 -6.40 -6.78 -10.08
C TYR A 142 -6.79 -7.44 -8.75
N GLN A 143 -7.68 -8.43 -8.79
CA GLN A 143 -8.08 -9.19 -7.61
C GLN A 143 -6.92 -10.02 -7.04
N GLU A 144 -6.15 -10.67 -7.91
CA GLU A 144 -4.93 -11.39 -7.50
C GLU A 144 -3.86 -10.41 -7.01
N ALA A 145 -3.71 -9.26 -7.67
CA ALA A 145 -2.76 -8.23 -7.28
C ALA A 145 -3.05 -7.65 -5.89
N ALA A 146 -4.31 -7.57 -5.47
CA ALA A 146 -4.68 -7.14 -4.12
C ALA A 146 -4.17 -8.11 -3.03
N LEU A 147 -3.77 -9.34 -3.39
CA LEU A 147 -3.16 -10.30 -2.48
C LEU A 147 -1.64 -10.19 -2.38
N ILE A 148 -1.00 -9.27 -3.13
CA ILE A 148 0.47 -9.11 -3.13
C ILE A 148 0.98 -8.72 -1.74
N GLU A 149 0.30 -7.77 -1.07
CA GLU A 149 0.71 -7.32 0.26
C GLU A 149 0.65 -8.44 1.31
N PRO A 150 -0.50 -9.13 1.52
CA PRO A 150 -0.55 -10.23 2.49
C PRO A 150 0.37 -11.40 2.12
N LEU A 151 0.56 -11.70 0.84
CA LEU A 151 1.53 -12.70 0.39
C LEU A 151 2.96 -12.27 0.76
N ALA A 152 3.31 -10.99 0.57
CA ALA A 152 4.63 -10.49 0.94
C ALA A 152 4.90 -10.62 2.45
N CYS A 153 3.89 -10.41 3.29
CA CYS A 153 3.96 -10.65 4.73
C CYS A 153 4.27 -12.12 5.04
N CYS A 154 3.59 -13.06 4.38
CA CYS A 154 3.84 -14.50 4.53
C CYS A 154 5.25 -14.88 4.06
N VAL A 155 5.67 -14.41 2.88
CA VAL A 155 7.02 -14.67 2.33
C VAL A 155 8.09 -14.11 3.27
N ARG A 156 7.88 -12.90 3.79
CA ARG A 156 8.80 -12.31 4.75
C ARG A 156 8.90 -13.13 6.03
N ALA A 157 7.78 -13.54 6.61
CA ALA A 157 7.78 -14.40 7.80
C ALA A 157 8.56 -15.68 7.53
N TRP A 158 8.28 -16.32 6.39
CA TRP A 158 8.97 -17.54 5.97
C TRP A 158 10.47 -17.35 5.81
N SER A 159 10.93 -16.21 5.29
CA SER A 159 12.36 -15.92 5.08
C SER A 159 13.15 -15.70 6.37
N LYS A 160 12.49 -15.51 7.51
CA LYS A 160 13.14 -15.20 8.79
C LYS A 160 13.53 -16.42 9.61
N PHE A 161 13.13 -17.62 9.21
CA PHE A 161 13.54 -18.85 9.89
C PHE A 161 14.10 -19.87 8.91
N LYS A 162 14.96 -20.73 9.43
CA LYS A 162 15.52 -21.85 8.66
C LYS A 162 14.69 -23.09 8.96
N TYR A 163 14.22 -23.73 7.94
CA TYR A 163 13.52 -25.03 8.03
C TYR A 163 14.29 -26.11 7.26
N GLN A 164 14.09 -27.35 7.65
CA GLN A 164 14.64 -28.53 6.99
C GLN A 164 13.52 -29.45 6.51
N LYS A 165 13.85 -30.32 5.58
CA LYS A 165 12.90 -31.35 5.15
C LYS A 165 12.46 -32.19 6.36
N ASN A 166 11.15 -32.35 6.55
CA ASN A 166 10.47 -33.05 7.64
C ASN A 166 10.32 -32.26 8.95
N ASP A 167 10.63 -30.99 9.00
CA ASP A 167 10.28 -30.17 10.15
C ASP A 167 8.75 -30.02 10.27
N THR A 168 8.29 -29.94 11.51
CA THR A 168 6.90 -29.60 11.83
C THR A 168 6.84 -28.13 12.18
N VAL A 169 5.97 -27.39 11.50
CA VAL A 169 5.77 -25.96 11.72
C VAL A 169 4.39 -25.74 12.35
N ALA A 170 4.37 -25.03 13.49
CA ALA A 170 3.13 -24.54 14.08
C ALA A 170 2.86 -23.11 13.62
N ILE A 171 1.61 -22.84 13.25
CA ILE A 171 1.12 -21.55 12.79
C ILE A 171 0.08 -21.03 13.77
#